data_110831e56c175e7c054e18fc9eac7931
#
_entry.id   110831e56c175e7c054e18fc9eac7931
#
_cell.length_a   1.000
_cell.length_b   1.000
_cell.length_c   1.000
_cell.angle_alpha   90.00
_cell.angle_beta   90.00
_cell.angle_gamma   90.00
#
_symmetry.space_group_name_H-M   'P 1'
#
loop_
_entity.id
_entity.type
_entity.pdbx_description
1 polymer ?
#
loop_
_entity_poly.entity_id
_entity_poly.type
_entity_poly.pdbx_seq_one_letter_code
_entity_poly.pdbx_strand_id
1 'polypeptide(L)' 'MRFRIEVNTLDGKLSFERDTAADALAVAEGGKESLGVTITDTETGETYSREAFVKRLGH' A
#
# COMPACT_ATOMS: atom_id res chain seq x y z
N MET A 1 13.89 5.25 -1.50
CA MET A 1 12.69 4.63 -2.07
C MET A 1 11.48 5.01 -1.23
N ARG A 2 10.40 5.41 -1.86
CA ARG A 2 9.20 5.85 -1.14
C ARG A 2 7.96 5.21 -1.71
N PHE A 3 7.07 4.82 -0.82
CA PHE A 3 5.80 4.22 -1.20
C PHE A 3 4.65 5.06 -0.67
N ARG A 4 3.61 5.19 -1.48
CA ARG A 4 2.37 5.82 -1.06
C ARG A 4 1.32 4.73 -0.95
N ILE A 5 0.68 4.65 0.21
CA ILE A 5 -0.35 3.65 0.46
C ILE A 5 -1.68 4.39 0.58
N GLU A 6 -2.64 4.03 -0.28
CA GLU A 6 -3.96 4.61 -0.25
C GLU A 6 -4.94 3.55 0.23
N VAL A 7 -5.67 3.87 1.28
CA VAL A 7 -6.65 2.96 1.88
C VAL A 7 -8.03 3.55 1.66
N ASN A 8 -8.88 2.83 0.93
CA ASN A 8 -10.24 3.26 0.66
C ASN A 8 -11.16 2.80 1.78
N THR A 9 -11.93 3.73 2.35
CA THR A 9 -12.87 3.44 3.42
C THR A 9 -14.25 4.00 3.06
N LEU A 10 -15.26 3.63 3.84
CA LEU A 10 -16.60 4.15 3.63
C LEU A 10 -16.66 5.67 3.83
N ASP A 11 -15.78 6.21 4.66
CA ASP A 11 -15.73 7.64 4.95
C ASP A 11 -14.82 8.42 4.01
N GLY A 12 -14.14 7.74 3.10
CA GLY A 12 -13.24 8.39 2.17
C GLY A 12 -11.95 7.60 1.98
N LYS A 13 -10.92 8.31 1.58
CA LYS A 13 -9.62 7.71 1.29
C LYS A 13 -8.57 8.25 2.24
N LEU A 14 -7.77 7.36 2.80
CA LEU A 14 -6.63 7.72 3.63
C LEU A 14 -5.36 7.48 2.83
N SER A 15 -4.40 8.38 2.99
CA SER A 15 -3.11 8.28 2.31
C SER A 15 -1.98 8.26 3.32
N PHE A 16 -1.03 7.37 3.11
CA PHE A 16 0.15 7.27 3.96
C PHE A 16 1.39 7.17 3.07
N GLU A 17 2.52 7.65 3.60
CA GLU A 17 3.78 7.51 2.89
C GLU A 17 4.79 6.81 3.80
N ARG A 18 5.55 5.89 3.23
CA ARG A 18 6.59 5.15 3.96
C ARG A 18 7.84 5.05 3.10
N ASP A 19 8.98 4.98 3.75
CA ASP A 19 10.25 4.96 3.04
C ASP A 19 10.72 3.56 2.65
N THR A 20 10.18 2.54 3.29
CA THR A 20 10.60 1.16 3.02
C THR A 20 9.42 0.30 2.63
N ALA A 21 9.70 -0.77 1.90
CA ALA A 21 8.67 -1.72 1.50
C ALA A 21 8.05 -2.42 2.70
N ALA A 22 8.87 -2.75 3.70
CA ALA A 22 8.37 -3.40 4.91
C ALA A 22 7.36 -2.51 5.65
N ASP A 23 7.67 -1.21 5.76
CA ASP A 23 6.77 -0.28 6.43
C ASP A 23 5.48 -0.07 5.61
N ALA A 24 5.62 -0.02 4.28
CA ALA A 24 4.46 0.11 3.40
C ALA A 24 3.55 -1.10 3.56
N LEU A 25 4.13 -2.29 3.64
CA LEU A 25 3.37 -3.51 3.82
C LEU A 25 2.62 -3.51 5.16
N ALA A 26 3.27 -3.01 6.21
CA ALA A 26 2.64 -2.93 7.53
C ALA A 26 1.38 -2.06 7.47
N VAL A 27 1.45 -0.93 6.76
CA VAL A 27 0.29 -0.06 6.59
C VAL A 27 -0.80 -0.77 5.78
N ALA A 28 -0.41 -1.46 4.71
CA ALA A 28 -1.35 -2.18 3.87
C ALA A 28 -2.07 -3.30 4.64
N GLU A 29 -1.33 -4.00 5.49
CA GLU A 29 -1.93 -5.06 6.32
C GLU A 29 -2.93 -4.49 7.33
N GLY A 30 -2.64 -3.30 7.85
CA GLY A 30 -3.58 -2.62 8.74
C GLY A 30 -4.87 -2.22 8.05
N GLY A 31 -4.86 -2.08 6.72
CA GLY A 31 -6.04 -1.71 5.95
C GLY A 31 -6.77 -2.87 5.30
N LYS A 32 -6.47 -4.10 5.68
CA LYS A 32 -7.05 -5.27 5.01
C LYS A 32 -8.57 -5.37 5.10
N GLU A 33 -9.18 -4.73 6.09
CA GLU A 33 -10.63 -4.73 6.24
C GLU A 33 -11.30 -3.56 5.54
N SER A 34 -10.51 -2.72 4.89
CA SER A 34 -11.04 -1.59 4.14
C SER A 34 -11.64 -2.05 2.82
N LEU A 35 -12.21 -1.10 2.06
CA LEU A 35 -12.77 -1.38 0.73
C LEU A 35 -11.68 -1.73 -0.29
N GLY A 36 -10.46 -1.29 -0.05
CA GLY A 36 -9.35 -1.62 -0.92
C GLY A 36 -8.10 -0.86 -0.51
N VAL A 37 -6.95 -1.41 -0.86
CA VAL A 37 -5.65 -0.79 -0.57
C VAL A 37 -4.84 -0.76 -1.85
N THR A 38 -4.24 0.38 -2.14
CA THR A 38 -3.38 0.55 -3.30
C THR A 38 -2.02 1.06 -2.83
N ILE A 39 -0.95 0.44 -3.29
CA ILE A 39 0.40 0.85 -2.95
C ILE A 39 1.09 1.31 -4.23
N THR A 40 1.63 2.53 -4.21
CA THR A 40 2.32 3.10 -5.36
C THR A 40 3.78 3.29 -5.03
N ASP A 41 4.66 2.76 -5.90
CA ASP A 41 6.08 3.03 -5.82
C ASP A 41 6.31 4.37 -6.52
N THR A 42 6.63 5.40 -5.74
CA THR A 42 6.74 6.75 -6.30
C THR A 42 7.98 6.94 -7.17
N GLU A 43 8.96 6.05 -7.08
CA GLU A 43 10.14 6.12 -7.94
C GLU A 43 9.87 5.60 -9.35
N THR A 44 9.11 4.51 -9.46
CA THR A 44 8.81 3.90 -10.75
C THR A 44 7.43 4.24 -11.28
N GLY A 45 6.54 4.71 -10.40
CA GLY A 45 5.16 4.99 -10.76
C GLY A 45 4.29 3.74 -10.82
N GLU A 46 4.83 2.59 -10.48
CA GLU A 46 4.06 1.35 -10.49
C GLU A 46 3.11 1.27 -9.32
N THR A 47 1.94 0.70 -9.58
CA THR A 47 0.88 0.59 -8.59
C THR A 47 0.57 -0.88 -8.33
N TYR A 48 0.39 -1.23 -7.07
CA TYR A 48 0.11 -2.59 -6.66
C TYR A 48 -1.12 -2.65 -5.77
N SER A 49 -1.89 -3.74 -5.88
CA SER A 49 -2.88 -4.05 -4.86
C SER A 49 -2.15 -4.61 -3.64
N ARG A 50 -2.84 -4.69 -2.52
CA ARG A 50 -2.24 -5.26 -1.31
C ARG A 50 -1.72 -6.69 -1.58
N GLU A 51 -2.53 -7.49 -2.25
CA GLU A 51 -2.16 -8.87 -2.55
C GLU A 51 -0.95 -8.95 -3.48
N ALA A 52 -0.92 -8.12 -4.50
CA ALA A 52 0.19 -8.10 -5.44
C ALA A 52 1.47 -7.65 -4.75
N PHE A 53 1.36 -6.68 -3.84
CA PHE A 53 2.51 -6.18 -3.12
C PHE A 53 3.09 -7.24 -2.17
N VAL A 54 2.21 -7.94 -1.45
CA VAL A 54 2.65 -9.04 -0.58
C VAL A 54 3.35 -10.11 -1.39
N LYS A 55 2.79 -10.46 -2.53
CA LYS A 55 3.36 -11.49 -3.39
C LYS A 55 4.75 -11.09 -3.90
N ARG A 56 4.91 -9.82 -4.26
CA ARG A 56 6.19 -9.30 -4.76
C ARG A 56 7.26 -9.34 -3.66
N LEU A 57 6.89 -9.03 -2.43
CA LEU A 57 7.84 -9.00 -1.32
C LEU A 57 8.09 -10.38 -0.71
N GLY A 58 7.05 -11.22 -0.72
CA GLY A 58 7.10 -12.50 -0.02
C GLY A 58 7.69 -13.65 -0.79
N HIS A 59 8.06 -13.47 -2.01
CA HIS A 59 8.54 -14.49 -2.95
C HIS A 59 9.25 -15.68 -2.33
#